data_aa2fdc6369138d4de132a98fbcbc2817
#
_entry.id   aa2fdc6369138d4de132a98fbcbc2817
#
_cell.length_a   1.000
_cell.length_b   1.000
_cell.length_c   1.000
_cell.angle_alpha   90.00
_cell.angle_beta   90.00
_cell.angle_gamma   90.00
#
_symmetry.space_group_name_H-M   'P 1'
#
loop_
_entity.id
_entity.type
_entity.pdbx_description
1 polymer ?
#
loop_
_entity_poly.entity_id
_entity_poly.type
_entity_poly.pdbx_seq_one_letter_code
_entity_poly.pdbx_strand_id
1 'polypeptide(L)'
;MKTLCLLGLLGLALGGCANLPDNLADGLAGIGQRCGGQLSQTQELQLDMARDMLREGRLHAALAHLETLPADSLEVRESKATALRRIGSPLAKAEYQGLLGTCKAGEAHHGLGQIALREGRIAEAERELREAARLQPTDRMIRNDLGVVLLRKGDRAGARFEFLTALELDGDDKLPASNLLSLLLLEGRNAQATALAEKARLTDEQVRQARQRADALRAGAAPPRVVQAADSASVAQVQVQAQPLPRPLVEQQTR
;
A
#
# COMPACT_ATOMS: atom_id res chain seq x y z
N MET A 1 -57.57 -12.92 -57.20
CA MET A 1 -56.52 -12.83 -58.24
C MET A 1 -55.23 -12.68 -57.47
N LYS A 2 -54.51 -13.75 -57.25
CA LYS A 2 -53.18 -14.12 -57.81
C LYS A 2 -52.21 -12.93 -57.61
N THR A 3 -51.15 -13.05 -56.77
CA THR A 3 -49.90 -13.73 -57.04
C THR A 3 -48.99 -13.64 -55.83
N LEU A 4 -48.49 -14.71 -55.39
CA LEU A 4 -47.20 -15.36 -55.56
C LEU A 4 -46.05 -14.78 -54.70
N CYS A 5 -45.67 -15.67 -53.80
CA CYS A 5 -44.45 -15.63 -52.98
C CYS A 5 -43.18 -15.57 -53.81
N LEU A 6 -42.18 -14.91 -53.29
CA LEU A 6 -40.79 -15.28 -53.52
C LEU A 6 -39.99 -15.14 -52.23
N LEU A 7 -39.67 -16.29 -51.65
CA LEU A 7 -38.69 -16.50 -50.63
C LEU A 7 -37.30 -16.26 -51.19
N GLY A 8 -36.59 -15.25 -50.70
CA GLY A 8 -35.16 -15.04 -50.94
C GLY A 8 -34.39 -15.43 -49.71
N LEU A 9 -33.84 -16.62 -49.70
CA LEU A 9 -32.81 -17.08 -48.74
C LEU A 9 -31.55 -16.24 -48.94
N LEU A 10 -31.17 -15.42 -47.96
CA LEU A 10 -29.84 -14.85 -47.86
C LEU A 10 -29.12 -15.55 -46.72
N GLY A 11 -28.37 -16.59 -47.05
CA GLY A 11 -27.41 -17.23 -46.20
C GLY A 11 -26.21 -16.28 -45.94
N LEU A 12 -26.14 -15.71 -44.77
CA LEU A 12 -24.93 -15.06 -44.29
C LEU A 12 -23.99 -16.12 -43.74
N ALA A 13 -22.99 -16.45 -44.53
CA ALA A 13 -21.84 -17.23 -44.11
C ALA A 13 -21.07 -16.49 -43.03
N LEU A 14 -21.17 -16.96 -41.79
CA LEU A 14 -20.24 -16.65 -40.70
C LEU A 14 -18.94 -17.44 -40.96
N GLY A 15 -18.09 -16.87 -41.78
CA GLY A 15 -16.73 -17.36 -42.04
C GLY A 15 -15.76 -16.21 -42.02
N GLY A 16 -15.29 -15.90 -40.84
CA GLY A 16 -14.28 -14.87 -40.66
C GLY A 16 -13.56 -15.06 -39.34
N CYS A 17 -12.92 -16.22 -39.14
CA CYS A 17 -11.79 -16.27 -38.21
C CYS A 17 -10.69 -15.41 -38.84
N ALA A 18 -10.64 -14.16 -38.49
CA ALA A 18 -9.53 -13.32 -38.81
C ALA A 18 -8.28 -13.93 -38.17
N ASN A 19 -7.34 -14.38 -38.97
CA ASN A 19 -5.98 -14.65 -38.54
C ASN A 19 -5.45 -13.34 -37.98
N LEU A 20 -5.42 -13.21 -36.64
CA LEU A 20 -4.61 -12.20 -36.00
C LEU A 20 -3.16 -12.47 -36.40
N PRO A 21 -2.39 -11.47 -36.84
CA PRO A 21 -0.98 -11.67 -37.13
C PRO A 21 -0.26 -12.12 -35.87
N ASP A 22 0.55 -13.15 -35.95
CA ASP A 22 1.28 -13.78 -34.84
C ASP A 22 2.10 -12.76 -34.01
N ASN A 23 2.46 -11.63 -34.57
CA ASN A 23 3.19 -10.55 -33.93
C ASN A 23 2.39 -9.78 -32.84
N LEU A 24 1.06 -9.86 -32.85
CA LEU A 24 0.22 -9.28 -31.79
C LEU A 24 0.10 -10.22 -30.59
N ALA A 25 0.16 -11.52 -30.82
CA ALA A 25 0.16 -12.52 -29.75
C ALA A 25 1.48 -12.46 -28.96
N ASP A 26 2.61 -12.29 -29.65
CA ASP A 26 3.93 -12.14 -29.02
C ASP A 26 4.06 -10.83 -28.22
N GLY A 27 3.43 -9.74 -28.66
CA GLY A 27 3.40 -8.46 -27.93
C GLY A 27 2.60 -8.53 -26.63
N LEU A 28 1.55 -9.34 -26.58
CA LEU A 28 0.72 -9.55 -25.37
C LEU A 28 1.31 -10.60 -24.42
N ALA A 29 2.00 -11.61 -24.96
CA ALA A 29 2.70 -12.62 -24.16
C ALA A 29 3.84 -12.02 -23.32
N GLY A 30 4.46 -10.93 -23.74
CA GLY A 30 5.52 -10.25 -23.03
C GLY A 30 5.06 -9.45 -21.78
N ILE A 31 3.78 -9.12 -21.70
CA ILE A 31 3.23 -8.33 -20.58
C ILE A 31 2.84 -9.21 -19.39
N GLY A 32 2.55 -10.50 -19.62
CA GLY A 32 2.15 -11.45 -18.57
C GLY A 32 3.28 -12.26 -17.94
N GLN A 33 4.51 -12.18 -18.46
CA GLN A 33 5.56 -13.18 -18.21
C GLN A 33 6.53 -12.87 -17.06
N ARG A 34 6.36 -11.83 -16.29
CA ARG A 34 7.31 -11.45 -15.23
C ARG A 34 6.71 -11.38 -13.83
N CYS A 35 5.72 -12.17 -13.54
CA CYS A 35 5.10 -12.28 -12.22
C CYS A 35 5.65 -13.43 -11.37
N GLY A 36 6.94 -13.73 -11.45
CA GLY A 36 7.65 -14.62 -10.53
C GLY A 36 7.34 -16.11 -10.67
N GLY A 37 8.12 -16.94 -9.97
CA GLY A 37 7.88 -18.37 -9.83
C GLY A 37 6.59 -18.62 -9.06
N GLN A 38 5.81 -19.62 -9.49
CA GLN A 38 4.61 -20.05 -8.77
C GLN A 38 5.01 -20.69 -7.44
N LEU A 39 4.43 -20.23 -6.36
CA LEU A 39 4.53 -20.88 -5.07
C LEU A 39 3.66 -22.17 -5.06
N SER A 40 4.10 -23.20 -4.36
CA SER A 40 3.23 -24.32 -4.05
C SER A 40 2.12 -23.88 -3.10
N GLN A 41 1.02 -24.61 -3.03
CA GLN A 41 -0.10 -24.31 -2.13
C GLN A 41 0.34 -24.16 -0.67
N THR A 42 1.30 -24.98 -0.23
CA THR A 42 1.88 -24.87 1.13
C THR A 42 2.65 -23.57 1.31
N GLN A 43 3.42 -23.16 0.29
CA GLN A 43 4.18 -21.90 0.33
C GLN A 43 3.27 -20.67 0.27
N GLU A 44 2.16 -20.73 -0.49
CA GLU A 44 1.13 -19.68 -0.49
C GLU A 44 0.52 -19.50 0.91
N LEU A 45 0.15 -20.60 1.57
CA LEU A 45 -0.37 -20.54 2.94
C LEU A 45 0.67 -19.96 3.91
N GLN A 46 1.94 -20.33 3.78
CA GLN A 46 3.01 -19.77 4.59
C GLN A 46 3.21 -18.27 4.33
N LEU A 47 3.11 -17.83 3.08
CA LEU A 47 3.17 -16.41 2.73
C LEU A 47 1.99 -15.64 3.33
N ASP A 48 0.78 -16.18 3.30
CA ASP A 48 -0.38 -15.56 3.91
C ASP A 48 -0.25 -15.46 5.45
N MET A 49 0.30 -16.48 6.10
CA MET A 49 0.63 -16.40 7.53
C MET A 49 1.65 -15.27 7.82
N ALA A 50 2.66 -15.11 6.98
CA ALA A 50 3.63 -14.02 7.14
C ALA A 50 2.96 -12.64 6.93
N ARG A 51 2.06 -12.52 5.96
CA ARG A 51 1.26 -11.30 5.75
C ARG A 51 0.32 -10.99 6.91
N ASP A 52 -0.25 -12.01 7.56
CA ASP A 52 -1.02 -11.82 8.79
C ASP A 52 -0.14 -11.27 9.92
N MET A 53 1.04 -11.83 10.11
CA MET A 53 2.02 -11.31 11.07
C MET A 53 2.39 -9.84 10.77
N LEU A 54 2.53 -9.49 9.49
CA LEU A 54 2.74 -8.09 9.09
C LEU A 54 1.54 -7.21 9.50
N ARG A 55 0.31 -7.65 9.24
CA ARG A 55 -0.90 -6.91 9.64
C ARG A 55 -0.99 -6.71 11.15
N GLU A 56 -0.58 -7.70 11.93
CA GLU A 56 -0.54 -7.67 13.39
C GLU A 56 0.64 -6.87 13.97
N GLY A 57 1.54 -6.33 13.13
CA GLY A 57 2.73 -5.61 13.59
C GLY A 57 3.88 -6.49 14.09
N ARG A 58 3.80 -7.80 13.92
CA ARG A 58 4.83 -8.79 14.30
C ARG A 58 5.93 -8.86 13.24
N LEU A 59 6.60 -7.73 13.01
CA LEU A 59 7.44 -7.49 11.83
C LEU A 59 8.66 -8.41 11.76
N HIS A 60 9.34 -8.64 12.88
CA HIS A 60 10.53 -9.51 12.92
C HIS A 60 10.15 -10.98 12.73
N ALA A 61 9.02 -11.42 13.30
CA ALA A 61 8.52 -12.78 13.10
C ALA A 61 8.12 -13.00 11.64
N ALA A 62 7.42 -12.02 11.04
CA ALA A 62 7.07 -12.06 9.63
C ALA A 62 8.32 -12.14 8.74
N LEU A 63 9.34 -11.32 9.01
CA LEU A 63 10.59 -11.32 8.25
C LEU A 63 11.29 -12.68 8.32
N ALA A 64 11.45 -13.25 9.54
CA ALA A 64 12.05 -14.56 9.72
C ALA A 64 11.26 -15.65 8.98
N HIS A 65 9.93 -15.57 8.97
CA HIS A 65 9.09 -16.53 8.25
C HIS A 65 9.25 -16.38 6.72
N LEU A 66 9.28 -15.14 6.21
CA LEU A 66 9.51 -14.87 4.78
C LEU A 66 10.88 -15.34 4.28
N GLU A 67 11.89 -15.37 5.15
CA GLU A 67 13.24 -15.87 4.81
C GLU A 67 13.29 -17.39 4.56
N THR A 68 12.27 -18.14 5.01
CA THR A 68 12.15 -19.57 4.72
C THR A 68 11.49 -19.88 3.39
N LEU A 69 10.93 -18.86 2.71
CA LEU A 69 10.22 -19.00 1.45
C LEU A 69 11.13 -18.76 0.24
N PRO A 70 10.74 -19.20 -0.98
CA PRO A 70 11.55 -19.01 -2.18
C PRO A 70 11.85 -17.52 -2.45
N ALA A 71 13.14 -17.19 -2.50
CA ALA A 71 13.60 -15.81 -2.68
C ALA A 71 13.38 -15.25 -4.10
N ASP A 72 13.07 -16.08 -5.06
CA ASP A 72 12.74 -15.73 -6.45
C ASP A 72 11.25 -15.38 -6.65
N SER A 73 10.39 -15.72 -5.70
CA SER A 73 8.98 -15.28 -5.71
C SER A 73 8.88 -13.78 -5.49
N LEU A 74 8.23 -13.08 -6.42
CA LEU A 74 8.01 -11.64 -6.32
C LEU A 74 7.07 -11.26 -5.18
N GLU A 75 6.11 -12.12 -4.84
CA GLU A 75 5.19 -11.96 -3.71
C GLU A 75 5.93 -12.02 -2.38
N VAL A 76 6.87 -12.95 -2.25
CA VAL A 76 7.72 -13.07 -1.06
C VAL A 76 8.63 -11.85 -0.93
N ARG A 77 9.28 -11.44 -2.03
CA ARG A 77 10.15 -10.27 -2.07
C ARG A 77 9.42 -8.97 -1.72
N GLU A 78 8.20 -8.77 -2.25
CA GLU A 78 7.35 -7.63 -1.92
C GLU A 78 7.00 -7.61 -0.43
N SER A 79 6.56 -8.74 0.12
CA SER A 79 6.24 -8.87 1.55
C SER A 79 7.47 -8.64 2.44
N LYS A 80 8.64 -9.12 2.03
CA LYS A 80 9.93 -8.87 2.68
C LYS A 80 10.32 -7.39 2.65
N ALA A 81 10.20 -6.73 1.49
CA ALA A 81 10.44 -5.29 1.35
C ALA A 81 9.53 -4.49 2.28
N THR A 82 8.26 -4.88 2.38
CA THR A 82 7.27 -4.28 3.29
C THR A 82 7.65 -4.47 4.76
N ALA A 83 8.07 -5.68 5.16
CA ALA A 83 8.57 -5.95 6.52
C ALA A 83 9.77 -5.05 6.86
N LEU A 84 10.79 -5.05 6.00
CA LEU A 84 12.00 -4.25 6.16
C LEU A 84 11.71 -2.75 6.24
N ARG A 85 10.80 -2.22 5.38
CA ARG A 85 10.39 -0.82 5.43
C ARG A 85 9.73 -0.47 6.76
N ARG A 86 8.84 -1.32 7.25
CA ARG A 86 8.14 -1.09 8.52
C ARG A 86 9.06 -1.20 9.73
N ILE A 87 10.06 -2.09 9.70
CA ILE A 87 11.14 -2.16 10.69
C ILE A 87 12.02 -0.90 10.65
N GLY A 88 12.08 -0.23 9.49
CA GLY A 88 12.97 0.92 9.28
C GLY A 88 14.36 0.53 8.78
N SER A 89 14.51 -0.68 8.25
CA SER A 89 15.77 -1.17 7.69
C SER A 89 16.16 -0.41 6.42
N PRO A 90 17.43 -0.02 6.26
CA PRO A 90 17.92 0.59 5.03
C PRO A 90 17.86 -0.36 3.82
N LEU A 91 17.80 -1.66 4.05
CA LEU A 91 17.70 -2.68 2.98
C LEU A 91 16.37 -2.61 2.24
N ALA A 92 15.31 -2.05 2.84
CA ALA A 92 14.00 -1.95 2.22
C ALA A 92 14.03 -1.26 0.85
N LYS A 93 14.84 -0.19 0.73
CA LYS A 93 14.94 0.57 -0.52
C LYS A 93 15.48 -0.30 -1.66
N ALA A 94 16.53 -1.06 -1.42
CA ALA A 94 17.13 -1.94 -2.43
C ALA A 94 16.17 -3.07 -2.84
N GLU A 95 15.43 -3.65 -1.89
CA GLU A 95 14.42 -4.68 -2.19
C GLU A 95 13.32 -4.12 -3.10
N TYR A 96 12.75 -2.94 -2.80
CA TYR A 96 11.76 -2.32 -3.68
C TYR A 96 12.33 -1.95 -5.05
N GLN A 97 13.57 -1.42 -5.12
CA GLN A 97 14.21 -1.11 -6.39
C GLN A 97 14.35 -2.34 -7.28
N GLY A 98 14.63 -3.49 -6.70
CA GLY A 98 14.69 -4.78 -7.42
C GLY A 98 13.35 -5.27 -7.96
N LEU A 99 12.22 -4.65 -7.58
CA LEU A 99 10.87 -4.99 -8.06
C LEU A 99 10.37 -4.06 -9.16
N LEU A 100 11.04 -2.93 -9.45
CA LEU A 100 10.54 -1.90 -10.39
C LEU A 100 10.35 -2.39 -11.82
N GLY A 101 11.13 -3.38 -12.26
CA GLY A 101 11.03 -3.96 -13.61
C GLY A 101 10.08 -5.17 -13.70
N THR A 102 9.25 -5.41 -12.68
CA THR A 102 8.39 -6.59 -12.57
C THR A 102 6.93 -6.20 -12.50
N CYS A 103 6.03 -7.18 -12.43
CA CYS A 103 4.60 -6.91 -12.20
C CYS A 103 4.30 -6.33 -10.80
N LYS A 104 5.29 -6.31 -9.89
CA LYS A 104 5.21 -5.67 -8.58
C LYS A 104 5.72 -4.22 -8.59
N ALA A 105 5.84 -3.62 -9.76
CA ALA A 105 6.31 -2.23 -9.88
C ALA A 105 5.40 -1.23 -9.15
N GLY A 106 4.10 -1.45 -9.13
CA GLY A 106 3.15 -0.58 -8.42
C GLY A 106 3.40 -0.56 -6.92
N GLU A 107 3.51 -1.74 -6.30
CA GLU A 107 3.85 -1.92 -4.88
C GLU A 107 5.26 -1.38 -4.57
N ALA A 108 6.19 -1.56 -5.50
CA ALA A 108 7.55 -1.06 -5.36
C ALA A 108 7.60 0.48 -5.32
N HIS A 109 6.95 1.14 -6.28
CA HIS A 109 6.81 2.59 -6.28
C HIS A 109 6.09 3.10 -5.03
N HIS A 110 5.03 2.42 -4.58
CA HIS A 110 4.35 2.75 -3.33
C HIS A 110 5.32 2.68 -2.13
N GLY A 111 6.04 1.58 -1.98
CA GLY A 111 7.02 1.41 -0.89
C GLY A 111 8.15 2.44 -0.91
N LEU A 112 8.69 2.76 -2.10
CA LEU A 112 9.71 3.81 -2.28
C LEU A 112 9.15 5.20 -1.94
N GLY A 113 7.92 5.49 -2.34
CA GLY A 113 7.22 6.73 -2.00
C GLY A 113 7.04 6.89 -0.49
N GLN A 114 6.66 5.83 0.22
CA GLN A 114 6.53 5.83 1.68
C GLN A 114 7.89 6.02 2.39
N ILE A 115 8.97 5.42 1.87
CA ILE A 115 10.34 5.64 2.38
C ILE A 115 10.73 7.10 2.20
N ALA A 116 10.57 7.66 1.00
CA ALA A 116 10.89 9.05 0.69
C ALA A 116 10.08 10.03 1.56
N LEU A 117 8.78 9.75 1.78
CA LEU A 117 7.91 10.56 2.64
C LEU A 117 8.38 10.56 4.10
N ARG A 118 8.79 9.41 4.62
CA ARG A 118 9.33 9.27 5.98
C ARG A 118 10.65 10.04 6.16
N GLU A 119 11.47 10.10 5.12
CA GLU A 119 12.74 10.80 5.09
C GLU A 119 12.59 12.30 4.78
N GLY A 120 11.35 12.79 4.55
CA GLY A 120 11.07 14.18 4.24
C GLY A 120 11.38 14.60 2.80
N ARG A 121 11.70 13.65 1.94
CA ARG A 121 11.99 13.89 0.51
C ARG A 121 10.70 13.98 -0.31
N ILE A 122 9.94 15.08 -0.09
CA ILE A 122 8.57 15.25 -0.58
C ILE A 122 8.46 15.16 -2.10
N ALA A 123 9.38 15.76 -2.85
CA ALA A 123 9.35 15.71 -4.33
C ALA A 123 9.58 14.29 -4.87
N GLU A 124 10.44 13.50 -4.23
CA GLU A 124 10.67 12.10 -4.57
C GLU A 124 9.44 11.25 -4.20
N ALA A 125 8.89 11.46 -3.01
CA ALA A 125 7.67 10.77 -2.57
C ALA A 125 6.50 11.01 -3.54
N GLU A 126 6.31 12.24 -4.00
CA GLU A 126 5.27 12.57 -4.98
C GLU A 126 5.49 11.84 -6.30
N ARG A 127 6.71 11.82 -6.83
CA ARG A 127 7.01 11.14 -8.09
C ARG A 127 6.73 9.66 -8.00
N GLU A 128 7.22 9.01 -6.94
CA GLU A 128 7.04 7.58 -6.73
C GLU A 128 5.55 7.23 -6.52
N LEU A 129 4.82 7.99 -5.70
CA LEU A 129 3.40 7.72 -5.44
C LEU A 129 2.49 8.02 -6.64
N ARG A 130 2.84 8.98 -7.50
CA ARG A 130 2.13 9.19 -8.77
C ARG A 130 2.31 8.02 -9.72
N GLU A 131 3.51 7.47 -9.79
CA GLU A 131 3.76 6.30 -10.62
C GLU A 131 3.04 5.06 -10.06
N ALA A 132 3.04 4.87 -8.74
CA ALA A 132 2.24 3.85 -8.09
C ALA A 132 0.74 3.99 -8.42
N ALA A 133 0.19 5.21 -8.30
CA ALA A 133 -1.22 5.50 -8.62
C ALA A 133 -1.57 5.32 -10.10
N ARG A 134 -0.59 5.52 -11.00
CA ARG A 134 -0.75 5.24 -12.44
C ARG A 134 -0.83 3.73 -12.71
N LEU A 135 0.00 2.94 -12.02
CA LEU A 135 0.04 1.48 -12.17
C LEU A 135 -1.12 0.79 -11.46
N GLN A 136 -1.54 1.32 -10.32
CA GLN A 136 -2.61 0.77 -9.48
C GLN A 136 -3.64 1.86 -9.13
N PRO A 137 -4.47 2.30 -10.09
CA PRO A 137 -5.33 3.47 -9.92
C PRO A 137 -6.46 3.28 -8.89
N THR A 138 -6.79 2.05 -8.55
CA THR A 138 -7.86 1.68 -7.60
C THR A 138 -7.33 1.25 -6.23
N ASP A 139 -6.02 1.36 -5.98
CA ASP A 139 -5.48 1.10 -4.65
C ASP A 139 -5.72 2.31 -3.74
N ARG A 140 -6.60 2.13 -2.74
CA ARG A 140 -6.97 3.17 -1.77
C ARG A 140 -5.82 3.66 -0.90
N MET A 141 -4.85 2.79 -0.61
CA MET A 141 -3.69 3.16 0.22
C MET A 141 -2.73 4.07 -0.55
N ILE A 142 -2.49 3.76 -1.81
CA ILE A 142 -1.70 4.59 -2.72
C ILE A 142 -2.35 5.97 -2.88
N ARG A 143 -3.69 6.01 -3.09
CA ARG A 143 -4.44 7.27 -3.18
C ARG A 143 -4.32 8.09 -1.90
N ASN A 144 -4.52 7.46 -0.74
CA ASN A 144 -4.37 8.13 0.54
C ASN A 144 -2.95 8.70 0.73
N ASP A 145 -1.91 7.91 0.45
CA ASP A 145 -0.53 8.34 0.66
C ASP A 145 -0.11 9.45 -0.32
N LEU A 146 -0.59 9.41 -1.56
CA LEU A 146 -0.43 10.51 -2.52
C LEU A 146 -1.11 11.78 -1.99
N GLY A 147 -2.33 11.67 -1.46
CA GLY A 147 -3.03 12.78 -0.81
C GLY A 147 -2.22 13.40 0.34
N VAL A 148 -1.58 12.58 1.17
CA VAL A 148 -0.71 13.06 2.27
C VAL A 148 0.49 13.82 1.73
N VAL A 149 1.13 13.35 0.68
CA VAL A 149 2.28 14.02 0.06
C VAL A 149 1.87 15.35 -0.56
N LEU A 150 0.76 15.38 -1.31
CA LEU A 150 0.22 16.60 -1.91
C LEU A 150 -0.15 17.64 -0.84
N LEU A 151 -0.76 17.20 0.26
CA LEU A 151 -1.05 18.08 1.40
C LEU A 151 0.21 18.69 2.01
N ARG A 152 1.27 17.89 2.21
CA ARG A 152 2.56 18.39 2.70
C ARG A 152 3.25 19.36 1.74
N LYS A 153 3.03 19.18 0.43
CA LYS A 153 3.51 20.09 -0.61
C LYS A 153 2.72 21.41 -0.65
N GLY A 154 1.53 21.44 -0.04
CA GLY A 154 0.60 22.59 -0.09
C GLY A 154 -0.43 22.51 -1.20
N ASP A 155 -0.43 21.46 -2.01
CA ASP A 155 -1.48 21.18 -3.00
C ASP A 155 -2.73 20.62 -2.34
N ARG A 156 -3.53 21.54 -1.75
CA ARG A 156 -4.76 21.19 -1.03
C ARG A 156 -5.85 20.62 -1.94
N ALA A 157 -5.92 21.09 -3.18
CA ALA A 157 -6.92 20.61 -4.13
C ALA A 157 -6.63 19.19 -4.57
N GLY A 158 -5.38 18.90 -4.94
CA GLY A 158 -4.92 17.55 -5.25
C GLY A 158 -5.07 16.61 -4.07
N ALA A 159 -4.67 17.03 -2.86
CA ALA A 159 -4.83 16.22 -1.66
C ALA A 159 -6.29 15.84 -1.38
N ARG A 160 -7.22 16.80 -1.54
CA ARG A 160 -8.65 16.55 -1.38
C ARG A 160 -9.16 15.53 -2.39
N PHE A 161 -8.78 15.67 -3.66
CA PHE A 161 -9.15 14.72 -4.70
C PHE A 161 -8.71 13.30 -4.34
N GLU A 162 -7.45 13.12 -3.96
CA GLU A 162 -6.91 11.80 -3.65
C GLU A 162 -7.54 11.18 -2.38
N PHE A 163 -7.80 11.96 -1.32
CA PHE A 163 -8.49 11.46 -0.13
C PHE A 163 -9.95 11.08 -0.41
N LEU A 164 -10.66 11.86 -1.23
CA LEU A 164 -12.02 11.51 -1.64
C LEU A 164 -12.03 10.24 -2.49
N THR A 165 -11.11 10.10 -3.45
CA THR A 165 -10.98 8.88 -4.25
C THR A 165 -10.71 7.66 -3.34
N ALA A 166 -9.81 7.78 -2.35
CA ALA A 166 -9.56 6.70 -1.40
C ALA A 166 -10.80 6.31 -0.60
N LEU A 167 -11.63 7.29 -0.19
CA LEU A 167 -12.90 7.05 0.51
C LEU A 167 -13.98 6.42 -0.38
N GLU A 168 -14.00 6.76 -1.67
CA GLU A 168 -14.94 6.14 -2.63
C GLU A 168 -14.57 4.69 -2.93
N LEU A 169 -13.27 4.37 -2.91
CA LEU A 169 -12.78 3.00 -3.07
C LEU A 169 -13.04 2.11 -1.84
N ASP A 170 -13.00 2.67 -0.64
CA ASP A 170 -13.33 1.98 0.62
C ASP A 170 -13.89 2.98 1.64
N GLY A 171 -15.20 3.03 1.73
CA GLY A 171 -15.92 3.98 2.59
C GLY A 171 -15.77 3.73 4.10
N ASP A 172 -15.33 2.53 4.49
CA ASP A 172 -15.16 2.16 5.90
C ASP A 172 -13.75 2.46 6.44
N ASP A 173 -12.79 2.80 5.55
CA ASP A 173 -11.44 3.15 5.95
C ASP A 173 -11.39 4.51 6.67
N LYS A 174 -11.00 4.47 7.94
CA LYS A 174 -10.89 5.66 8.80
C LYS A 174 -9.70 6.54 8.47
N LEU A 175 -8.67 6.01 7.82
CA LEU A 175 -7.42 6.73 7.57
C LEU A 175 -7.60 7.87 6.55
N PRO A 176 -8.16 7.66 5.35
CA PRO A 176 -8.45 8.74 4.40
C PRO A 176 -9.44 9.76 4.98
N ALA A 177 -10.45 9.31 5.74
CA ALA A 177 -11.40 10.20 6.41
C ALA A 177 -10.69 11.13 7.42
N SER A 178 -9.79 10.58 8.23
CA SER A 178 -9.01 11.35 9.21
C SER A 178 -8.04 12.33 8.55
N ASN A 179 -7.47 11.99 7.39
CA ASN A 179 -6.61 12.87 6.62
C ASN A 179 -7.41 14.00 5.95
N LEU A 180 -8.56 13.67 5.35
CA LEU A 180 -9.48 14.67 4.80
C LEU A 180 -10.02 15.60 5.90
N LEU A 181 -10.32 15.08 7.09
CA LEU A 181 -10.69 15.89 8.24
C LEU A 181 -9.60 16.91 8.59
N SER A 182 -8.33 16.49 8.60
CA SER A 182 -7.20 17.40 8.85
C SER A 182 -7.12 18.52 7.81
N LEU A 183 -7.35 18.19 6.53
CA LEU A 183 -7.38 19.18 5.44
C LEU A 183 -8.56 20.16 5.60
N LEU A 184 -9.76 19.69 5.91
CA LEU A 184 -10.95 20.54 6.11
C LEU A 184 -10.73 21.50 7.30
N LEU A 185 -10.14 21.02 8.39
CA LEU A 185 -9.79 21.86 9.56
C LEU A 185 -8.71 22.88 9.22
N LEU A 186 -7.69 22.51 8.43
CA LEU A 186 -6.66 23.42 7.94
C LEU A 186 -7.24 24.56 7.10
N GLU A 187 -8.31 24.28 6.34
CA GLU A 187 -9.02 25.23 5.49
C GLU A 187 -10.08 26.06 6.25
N GLY A 188 -10.33 25.78 7.53
CA GLY A 188 -11.36 26.44 8.32
C GLY A 188 -12.78 25.99 7.96
N ARG A 189 -12.96 24.87 7.24
CA ARG A 189 -14.26 24.34 6.81
C ARG A 189 -14.91 23.51 7.92
N ASN A 190 -15.12 24.11 9.09
CA ASN A 190 -15.50 23.42 10.31
C ASN A 190 -16.83 22.64 10.21
N ALA A 191 -17.85 23.17 9.55
CA ALA A 191 -19.14 22.47 9.38
C ALA A 191 -18.98 21.18 8.60
N GLN A 192 -18.16 21.20 7.52
CA GLN A 192 -17.89 20.01 6.72
C GLN A 192 -16.99 19.02 7.47
N ALA A 193 -16.05 19.52 8.28
CA ALA A 193 -15.19 18.71 9.12
C ALA A 193 -16.04 17.93 10.16
N THR A 194 -17.00 18.57 10.82
CA THR A 194 -17.92 17.92 11.76
C THR A 194 -18.78 16.87 11.06
N ALA A 195 -19.41 17.21 9.95
CA ALA A 195 -20.24 16.26 9.19
C ALA A 195 -19.46 15.04 8.70
N LEU A 196 -18.18 15.24 8.27
CA LEU A 196 -17.31 14.14 7.89
C LEU A 196 -16.98 13.23 9.07
N ALA A 197 -16.64 13.82 10.22
CA ALA A 197 -16.29 13.06 11.41
C ALA A 197 -17.45 12.17 11.88
N GLU A 198 -18.67 12.70 11.87
CA GLU A 198 -19.89 11.97 12.20
C GLU A 198 -20.17 10.86 11.17
N LYS A 199 -20.18 11.19 9.87
CA LYS A 199 -20.44 10.23 8.79
C LYS A 199 -19.44 9.07 8.81
N ALA A 200 -18.16 9.38 8.98
CA ALA A 200 -17.08 8.38 9.04
C ALA A 200 -16.96 7.71 10.42
N ARG A 201 -17.77 8.08 11.41
CA ARG A 201 -17.73 7.56 12.79
C ARG A 201 -16.30 7.60 13.37
N LEU A 202 -15.65 8.75 13.22
CA LEU A 202 -14.31 8.95 13.78
C LEU A 202 -14.41 9.08 15.29
N THR A 203 -13.46 8.47 16.01
CA THR A 203 -13.38 8.60 17.46
C THR A 203 -12.87 10.00 17.85
N ASP A 204 -13.14 10.42 19.10
CA ASP A 204 -12.63 11.70 19.63
C ASP A 204 -11.11 11.78 19.52
N GLU A 205 -10.41 10.67 19.69
CA GLU A 205 -8.96 10.59 19.53
C GLU A 205 -8.54 10.88 18.09
N GLN A 206 -9.20 10.27 17.10
CA GLN A 206 -8.94 10.53 15.68
C GLN A 206 -9.22 11.98 15.30
N VAL A 207 -10.27 12.57 15.85
CA VAL A 207 -10.60 13.99 15.65
C VAL A 207 -9.52 14.89 16.30
N ARG A 208 -9.06 14.59 17.51
CA ARG A 208 -7.97 15.35 18.16
C ARG A 208 -6.69 15.28 17.35
N GLN A 209 -6.32 14.08 16.88
CA GLN A 209 -5.14 13.89 16.04
C GLN A 209 -5.25 14.65 14.71
N ALA A 210 -6.44 14.67 14.10
CA ALA A 210 -6.67 15.44 12.87
C ALA A 210 -6.48 16.94 13.09
N ARG A 211 -6.94 17.48 14.24
CA ARG A 211 -6.71 18.88 14.63
C ARG A 211 -5.24 19.18 14.83
N GLN A 212 -4.53 18.35 15.57
CA GLN A 212 -3.08 18.52 15.78
C GLN A 212 -2.30 18.54 14.47
N ARG A 213 -2.67 17.66 13.51
CA ARG A 213 -2.06 17.68 12.17
C ARG A 213 -2.37 18.96 11.41
N ALA A 214 -3.61 19.43 11.47
CA ALA A 214 -4.01 20.68 10.83
C ALA A 214 -3.24 21.89 11.41
N ASP A 215 -3.08 21.94 12.74
CA ASP A 215 -2.34 22.99 13.43
C ASP A 215 -0.84 22.95 13.12
N ALA A 216 -0.23 21.77 13.07
CA ALA A 216 1.15 21.58 12.64
C ALA A 216 1.39 22.07 11.21
N LEU A 217 0.50 21.71 10.29
CA LEU A 217 0.56 22.16 8.89
C LEU A 217 0.39 23.68 8.78
N ARG A 218 -0.47 24.29 9.60
CA ARG A 218 -0.67 25.76 9.65
C ARG A 218 0.57 26.49 10.17
N ALA A 219 1.26 25.88 11.13
CA ALA A 219 2.52 26.39 11.67
C ALA A 219 3.74 26.13 10.76
N GLY A 220 3.57 25.49 9.62
CA GLY A 220 4.69 25.09 8.74
C GLY A 220 5.57 23.98 9.32
N ALA A 221 5.13 23.33 10.39
CA ALA A 221 5.82 22.21 11.01
C ALA A 221 5.49 20.90 10.29
N ALA A 222 6.42 19.94 10.31
CA ALA A 222 6.11 18.59 9.85
C ALA A 222 5.00 18.02 10.77
N PRO A 223 3.84 17.58 10.20
CA PRO A 223 2.78 17.03 11.02
C PRO A 223 3.26 15.75 11.74
N PRO A 224 2.76 15.50 12.97
CA PRO A 224 3.06 14.27 13.68
C PRO A 224 2.69 13.08 12.81
N ARG A 225 3.52 12.03 12.87
CA ARG A 225 3.29 10.79 12.10
C ARG A 225 1.93 10.23 12.43
N VAL A 226 1.15 9.87 11.42
CA VAL A 226 0.02 8.98 11.61
C VAL A 226 0.61 7.59 11.87
N VAL A 227 0.69 7.22 13.13
CA VAL A 227 1.05 5.86 13.50
C VAL A 227 -0.17 5.01 13.14
N GLN A 228 -0.05 4.18 12.13
CA GLN A 228 -1.07 3.16 11.86
C GLN A 228 -1.14 2.26 13.11
N ALA A 229 -2.33 1.83 13.49
CA ALA A 229 -2.54 1.04 14.71
C ALA A 229 -1.63 -0.22 14.78
N ALA A 230 -1.20 -0.75 13.62
CA ALA A 230 -0.23 -1.83 13.51
C ALA A 230 1.21 -1.42 13.91
N ASP A 231 1.57 -0.13 13.80
CA ASP A 231 2.91 0.35 14.19
C ASP A 231 2.99 0.63 15.70
N SER A 232 1.85 0.90 16.35
CA SER A 232 1.78 1.18 17.80
C SER A 232 2.09 -0.07 18.65
N ALA A 233 1.74 -1.25 18.17
CA ALA A 233 2.01 -2.51 18.87
C ALA A 233 3.52 -2.84 18.92
N SER A 234 4.29 -2.39 17.92
CA SER A 234 5.74 -2.64 17.83
C SER A 234 6.56 -1.79 18.79
N VAL A 235 6.11 -0.55 19.07
CA VAL A 235 6.86 0.38 19.96
C VAL A 235 6.68 0.04 21.43
N ALA A 236 5.53 -0.52 21.81
CA ALA A 236 5.26 -0.93 23.20
C ALA A 236 6.02 -2.19 23.65
N GLN A 237 6.49 -3.02 22.71
CA GLN A 237 7.19 -4.28 23.02
C GLN A 237 8.72 -4.14 23.15
N VAL A 238 9.32 -3.02 22.80
CA VAL A 238 10.80 -2.81 22.91
C VAL A 238 11.23 -2.35 24.31
N GLN A 239 10.32 -2.08 25.22
CA GLN A 239 10.65 -1.93 26.65
C GLN A 239 10.65 -3.28 27.41
N VAL A 240 11.13 -4.34 26.78
CA VAL A 240 11.57 -5.53 27.55
C VAL A 240 12.85 -5.15 28.25
N GLN A 241 12.72 -4.97 29.56
CA GLN A 241 13.81 -4.81 30.52
C GLN A 241 15.01 -5.66 30.12
N ALA A 242 16.16 -5.05 29.91
CA ALA A 242 17.44 -5.74 29.90
C ALA A 242 17.67 -6.32 31.30
N GLN A 243 17.10 -7.48 31.56
CA GLN A 243 17.51 -8.29 32.71
C GLN A 243 18.92 -8.78 32.40
N PRO A 244 19.88 -8.55 33.30
CA PRO A 244 21.21 -9.10 33.12
C PRO A 244 21.10 -10.63 33.05
N LEU A 245 21.72 -11.21 32.02
CA LEU A 245 21.80 -12.65 31.84
C LEU A 245 22.28 -13.32 33.15
N PRO A 246 21.64 -14.41 33.63
CA PRO A 246 22.13 -15.16 34.76
C PRO A 246 23.56 -15.65 34.45
N ARG A 247 24.48 -15.44 35.39
CA ARG A 247 25.86 -15.90 35.25
C ARG A 247 25.88 -17.40 35.00
N PRO A 248 26.75 -17.92 34.13
CA PRO A 248 26.85 -19.35 33.91
C PRO A 248 27.26 -20.07 35.20
N LEU A 249 26.50 -21.14 35.52
CA LEU A 249 26.75 -22.06 36.64
C LEU A 249 27.97 -22.96 36.37
N VAL A 250 29.11 -22.37 36.13
CA VAL A 250 30.38 -23.12 36.04
C VAL A 250 31.35 -22.45 36.99
N GLU A 251 31.23 -22.76 38.29
CA GLU A 251 32.32 -22.68 39.27
C GLU A 251 31.83 -22.98 40.67
N GLN A 252 31.35 -24.21 40.91
CA GLN A 252 31.21 -24.78 42.25
C GLN A 252 31.37 -26.28 42.21
N GLN A 253 32.54 -26.75 41.75
CA GLN A 253 33.04 -28.10 42.09
C GLN A 253 34.55 -28.07 42.12
N THR A 254 35.12 -27.46 43.13
CA THR A 254 36.44 -27.85 43.71
C THR A 254 36.59 -27.19 45.07
N ARG A 255 36.11 -27.88 46.12
CA ARG A 255 36.75 -27.95 47.43
C ARG A 255 36.13 -29.10 48.22
#